data_1db072f4d41c1030c8c0fa8644a6acf1
#
_entry.id   1db072f4d41c1030c8c0fa8644a6acf1
#
_cell.length_a   1.000
_cell.length_b   1.000
_cell.length_c   1.000
_cell.angle_alpha   90.00
_cell.angle_beta   90.00
_cell.angle_gamma   90.00
#
_symmetry.space_group_name_H-M   'P 1'
#
loop_
_entity.id
_entity.type
_entity.pdbx_description
1 polymer ?
#
loop_
_entity_poly.entity_id
_entity_poly.type
_entity_poly.pdbx_seq_one_letter_code
_entity_poly.pdbx_strand_id
1 'polypeptide(L)'
;MWTVVRRFRGRSEPHHDPRTPPTPDRPGRVSILLVRADIVICGLGPAGRALAHRCLVRGMAVVAIDPNPQRRWQATYAAWTDELPSWLDDTTVAATVVRPHAHGRRAHTIPRPYSILDTGRLQHSLDLTGATVLTGRVTTLDRHTVTLDSGRTVRADRVIDARGLRRRAGRAEQTAYGLVLDDPGQEEPALFMDWRADNGTDPGSPRSFLYTIPLGGGRVLFEETCLVGAPAIDLGELARRLRCRLRARGIPVRGDEPVERVRFPVVGGAPGAGRFGAAGGYLHPATGYSVGAALAAAGGIAAGQPATSNTARAVYRLRRAGLRALLALPPDELPGFFDAFFELDLGLQCTYLSGHADLAGTVTAMTRLFAAVPPGTRARLAAATLHLPALSHAGSRSVIME
;
A
#
# COMPACT_ATOMS: atom_id res chain seq x y z
N MET A 1 -28.70 43.79 28.65
CA MET A 1 -29.31 44.35 29.87
C MET A 1 -29.22 43.32 30.97
N TRP A 2 -28.66 43.75 32.09
CA TRP A 2 -28.37 43.07 33.36
C TRP A 2 -27.01 42.35 33.45
N THR A 3 -26.06 43.21 33.88
CA THR A 3 -24.79 42.93 34.56
C THR A 3 -25.05 42.51 36.00
N VAL A 4 -24.34 41.48 36.49
CA VAL A 4 -24.13 41.30 37.93
C VAL A 4 -22.65 41.05 38.19
N VAL A 5 -22.01 42.08 38.73
CA VAL A 5 -20.69 42.03 39.35
C VAL A 5 -20.84 41.54 40.79
N ARG A 6 -20.09 40.52 41.19
CA ARG A 6 -19.79 40.24 42.61
C ARG A 6 -18.30 40.25 42.87
N ARG A 7 -17.88 41.30 43.59
CA ARG A 7 -16.58 41.36 44.26
C ARG A 7 -16.53 40.35 45.39
N PHE A 8 -15.44 39.60 45.49
CA PHE A 8 -15.06 39.01 46.77
C PHE A 8 -13.66 39.46 47.16
N ARG A 9 -13.58 39.80 48.47
CA ARG A 9 -12.46 40.40 49.18
C ARG A 9 -11.29 39.45 49.33
N GLY A 10 -10.11 40.04 49.45
CA GLY A 10 -8.81 39.39 49.60
C GLY A 10 -8.69 38.48 50.79
N ARG A 11 -7.82 37.49 50.61
CA ARG A 11 -7.14 36.79 51.69
C ARG A 11 -5.64 36.90 51.43
N SER A 12 -4.94 37.19 52.51
CA SER A 12 -3.53 37.36 52.70
C SER A 12 -2.67 36.23 52.13
N GLU A 13 -1.59 36.63 51.47
CA GLU A 13 -0.51 35.77 51.04
C GLU A 13 0.26 35.21 52.25
N PRO A 14 0.65 33.93 52.24
CA PRO A 14 1.64 33.43 53.20
C PRO A 14 3.04 33.73 52.70
N HIS A 15 3.86 34.27 53.60
CA HIS A 15 5.29 34.54 53.46
C HIS A 15 6.06 33.31 52.97
N HIS A 16 6.78 33.45 51.84
CA HIS A 16 7.72 32.45 51.34
C HIS A 16 9.04 32.52 52.14
N ASP A 17 9.38 31.42 52.79
CA ASP A 17 10.71 31.23 53.42
C ASP A 17 11.70 30.77 52.33
N PRO A 18 12.82 31.49 52.06
CA PRO A 18 13.76 31.18 50.98
C PRO A 18 14.72 30.03 51.24
N ARG A 19 14.50 29.19 52.25
CA ARG A 19 15.44 28.11 52.64
C ARG A 19 15.02 26.67 52.40
N THR A 20 13.92 26.43 51.68
CA THR A 20 13.51 25.07 51.33
C THR A 20 14.02 24.73 49.93
N PRO A 21 14.89 23.72 49.75
CA PRO A 21 15.30 23.28 48.44
C PRO A 21 14.10 22.69 47.70
N PRO A 22 14.02 22.86 46.35
CA PRO A 22 12.93 22.30 45.56
C PRO A 22 12.93 20.78 45.70
N THR A 23 11.80 20.24 46.08
CA THR A 23 11.55 18.79 46.12
C THR A 23 11.75 18.25 44.72
N PRO A 24 12.53 17.14 44.51
CA PRO A 24 12.72 16.59 43.19
C PRO A 24 11.37 16.15 42.63
N ASP A 25 11.09 16.59 41.41
CA ASP A 25 9.93 16.21 40.61
C ASP A 25 9.75 14.69 40.63
N ARG A 26 8.66 14.22 41.21
CA ARG A 26 8.32 12.80 41.19
C ARG A 26 8.15 12.39 39.72
N PRO A 27 8.76 11.27 39.32
CA PRO A 27 8.59 10.77 37.95
C PRO A 27 7.09 10.63 37.66
N GLY A 28 6.69 11.24 36.52
CA GLY A 28 5.29 11.42 36.11
C GLY A 28 4.46 10.15 36.28
N ARG A 29 3.33 10.29 36.95
CA ARG A 29 2.32 9.25 37.08
C ARG A 29 1.98 8.79 35.65
N VAL A 30 2.33 7.55 35.30
CA VAL A 30 1.83 6.87 34.11
C VAL A 30 0.32 6.79 34.24
N SER A 31 -0.40 7.64 33.52
CA SER A 31 -1.87 7.61 33.50
C SER A 31 -2.31 6.38 32.75
N ILE A 32 -2.63 5.31 33.47
CA ILE A 32 -3.27 4.13 32.92
C ILE A 32 -4.73 4.49 32.69
N LEU A 33 -5.12 4.72 31.46
CA LEU A 33 -6.54 4.79 31.10
C LEU A 33 -7.05 3.34 31.04
N LEU A 34 -7.75 2.90 32.06
CA LEU A 34 -8.46 1.62 32.07
C LEU A 34 -9.73 1.74 31.19
N VAL A 35 -9.54 1.94 29.90
CA VAL A 35 -10.62 1.70 28.94
C VAL A 35 -10.60 0.20 28.67
N ARG A 36 -11.61 -0.50 29.13
CA ARG A 36 -11.80 -1.90 28.75
C ARG A 36 -12.29 -1.90 27.30
N ALA A 37 -11.42 -2.24 26.38
CA ALA A 37 -11.72 -2.38 24.98
C ALA A 37 -11.61 -3.86 24.58
N ASP A 38 -12.48 -4.31 23.68
CA ASP A 38 -12.35 -5.63 23.08
C ASP A 38 -11.16 -5.67 22.13
N ILE A 39 -10.95 -4.54 21.43
CA ILE A 39 -9.86 -4.44 20.45
C ILE A 39 -9.23 -3.03 20.39
N VAL A 40 -7.90 -2.99 20.32
CA VAL A 40 -7.14 -1.79 19.95
C VAL A 40 -6.59 -1.96 18.53
N ILE A 41 -6.82 -0.98 17.67
CA ILE A 41 -6.31 -0.95 16.31
C ILE A 41 -5.35 0.23 16.17
N CYS A 42 -4.09 -0.07 15.84
CA CYS A 42 -3.03 0.91 15.69
C CYS A 42 -2.81 1.22 14.20
N GLY A 43 -3.12 2.43 13.78
CA GLY A 43 -3.08 2.90 12.39
C GLY A 43 -4.45 2.91 11.72
N LEU A 44 -4.86 4.07 11.20
CA LEU A 44 -6.14 4.32 10.53
C LEU A 44 -5.99 4.60 9.02
N GLY A 45 -5.03 3.91 8.39
CA GLY A 45 -5.05 3.73 6.93
C GLY A 45 -6.21 2.82 6.50
N PRO A 46 -6.39 2.54 5.18
CA PRO A 46 -7.53 1.78 4.66
C PRO A 46 -7.79 0.46 5.41
N ALA A 47 -6.75 -0.34 5.64
CA ALA A 47 -6.89 -1.62 6.34
C ALA A 47 -7.35 -1.45 7.80
N GLY A 48 -6.67 -0.60 8.58
CA GLY A 48 -7.00 -0.42 9.99
C GLY A 48 -8.37 0.21 10.20
N ARG A 49 -8.74 1.20 9.36
CA ARG A 49 -10.05 1.84 9.42
C ARG A 49 -11.17 0.88 9.03
N ALA A 50 -10.97 0.05 7.99
CA ALA A 50 -11.93 -0.98 7.61
C ALA A 50 -12.14 -2.01 8.73
N LEU A 51 -11.05 -2.45 9.37
CA LEU A 51 -11.17 -3.39 10.50
C LEU A 51 -11.91 -2.75 11.69
N ALA A 52 -11.58 -1.50 12.03
CA ALA A 52 -12.26 -0.77 13.12
C ALA A 52 -13.75 -0.65 12.85
N HIS A 53 -14.12 -0.22 11.64
CA HIS A 53 -15.52 -0.15 11.20
C HIS A 53 -16.23 -1.51 11.34
N ARG A 54 -15.62 -2.59 10.85
CA ARG A 54 -16.24 -3.94 10.92
C ARG A 54 -16.36 -4.46 12.34
N CYS A 55 -15.45 -4.10 13.26
CA CYS A 55 -15.57 -4.40 14.68
C CYS A 55 -16.72 -3.62 15.33
N LEU A 56 -16.87 -2.33 15.01
CA LEU A 56 -18.00 -1.51 15.52
C LEU A 56 -19.36 -2.04 15.05
N VAL A 57 -19.49 -2.43 13.77
CA VAL A 57 -20.72 -3.05 13.23
C VAL A 57 -21.08 -4.33 13.99
N ARG A 58 -20.12 -4.99 14.63
CA ARG A 58 -20.34 -6.16 15.48
C ARG A 58 -20.56 -5.81 16.95
N GLY A 59 -20.69 -4.55 17.29
CA GLY A 59 -20.92 -4.09 18.67
C GLY A 59 -19.69 -4.16 19.58
N MET A 60 -18.49 -4.33 19.04
CA MET A 60 -17.26 -4.39 19.84
C MET A 60 -16.87 -3.01 20.36
N ALA A 61 -16.33 -2.95 21.57
CA ALA A 61 -15.67 -1.77 22.13
C ALA A 61 -14.30 -1.56 21.47
N VAL A 62 -14.23 -0.59 20.56
CA VAL A 62 -13.04 -0.32 19.73
C VAL A 62 -12.29 0.91 20.22
N VAL A 63 -10.98 0.76 20.42
CA VAL A 63 -10.04 1.89 20.51
C VAL A 63 -9.19 1.93 19.25
N ALA A 64 -9.21 3.06 18.55
CA ALA A 64 -8.47 3.29 17.33
C ALA A 64 -7.39 4.35 17.59
N ILE A 65 -6.14 4.08 17.21
CA ILE A 65 -4.98 4.94 17.50
C ILE A 65 -4.27 5.30 16.21
N ASP A 66 -4.11 6.59 15.94
CA ASP A 66 -3.34 7.09 14.80
C ASP A 66 -2.73 8.46 15.15
N PRO A 67 -1.52 8.79 14.68
CA PRO A 67 -0.94 10.12 14.91
C PRO A 67 -1.72 11.24 14.21
N ASN A 68 -2.51 10.91 13.17
CA ASN A 68 -3.37 11.86 12.46
C ASN A 68 -4.66 11.18 11.99
N PRO A 69 -5.61 10.89 12.89
CA PRO A 69 -6.80 10.09 12.59
C PRO A 69 -7.77 10.75 11.61
N GLN A 70 -7.70 12.09 11.47
CA GLN A 70 -8.52 12.87 10.55
C GLN A 70 -7.87 13.11 9.19
N ARG A 71 -6.66 12.58 8.96
CA ARG A 71 -5.96 12.76 7.69
C ARG A 71 -6.78 12.18 6.53
N ARG A 72 -7.06 13.02 5.53
CA ARG A 72 -7.65 12.56 4.27
C ARG A 72 -6.65 11.69 3.51
N TRP A 73 -7.13 10.56 3.01
CA TRP A 73 -6.35 9.74 2.11
C TRP A 73 -6.27 10.43 0.75
N GLN A 74 -5.12 10.39 0.13
CA GLN A 74 -4.86 11.10 -1.13
C GLN A 74 -4.56 10.15 -2.29
N ALA A 75 -4.09 8.95 -2.01
CA ALA A 75 -3.78 7.98 -3.05
C ALA A 75 -5.06 7.44 -3.69
N THR A 76 -5.04 7.25 -4.98
CA THR A 76 -6.08 6.54 -5.71
C THR A 76 -5.98 5.05 -5.39
N TYR A 77 -7.07 4.44 -4.98
CA TYR A 77 -7.17 3.02 -4.73
C TYR A 77 -8.03 2.35 -5.78
N ALA A 78 -7.61 1.17 -6.20
CA ALA A 78 -8.38 0.34 -7.09
C ALA A 78 -8.22 -1.14 -6.70
N ALA A 79 -9.16 -1.97 -7.10
CA ALA A 79 -9.16 -3.41 -6.86
C ALA A 79 -9.93 -4.13 -7.96
N TRP A 80 -9.71 -5.42 -8.12
CA TRP A 80 -10.58 -6.23 -8.96
C TRP A 80 -11.98 -6.26 -8.35
N THR A 81 -13.00 -6.10 -9.17
CA THR A 81 -14.37 -5.92 -8.69
C THR A 81 -14.86 -7.11 -7.86
N ASP A 82 -14.47 -8.32 -8.23
CA ASP A 82 -14.79 -9.57 -7.53
C ASP A 82 -14.03 -9.76 -6.19
N GLU A 83 -13.08 -8.88 -5.88
CA GLU A 83 -12.37 -8.86 -4.59
C GLU A 83 -12.97 -7.88 -3.58
N LEU A 84 -13.87 -7.01 -4.05
CA LEU A 84 -14.54 -6.08 -3.16
C LEU A 84 -15.58 -6.83 -2.31
N PRO A 85 -15.59 -6.63 -0.98
CA PRO A 85 -16.54 -7.33 -0.14
C PRO A 85 -17.95 -6.77 -0.30
N SER A 86 -18.95 -7.65 -0.21
CA SER A 86 -20.39 -7.30 -0.35
C SER A 86 -20.92 -6.30 0.68
N TRP A 87 -20.19 -6.04 1.76
CA TRP A 87 -20.55 -5.03 2.74
C TRP A 87 -20.08 -3.62 2.37
N LEU A 88 -19.26 -3.49 1.34
CA LEU A 88 -18.80 -2.18 0.86
C LEU A 88 -19.93 -1.53 0.05
N ASP A 89 -20.19 -0.26 0.36
CA ASP A 89 -21.21 0.52 -0.35
C ASP A 89 -20.77 0.77 -1.80
N ASP A 90 -21.65 0.48 -2.74
CA ASP A 90 -21.40 0.64 -4.18
C ASP A 90 -21.07 2.10 -4.56
N THR A 91 -21.54 3.08 -3.78
CA THR A 91 -21.19 4.51 -3.97
C THR A 91 -19.71 4.80 -3.73
N THR A 92 -18.97 3.88 -3.15
CA THR A 92 -17.52 3.97 -2.99
C THR A 92 -16.75 3.67 -4.28
N VAL A 93 -17.41 3.11 -5.30
CA VAL A 93 -16.83 2.87 -6.62
C VAL A 93 -17.04 4.11 -7.49
N ALA A 94 -15.96 4.75 -7.90
CA ALA A 94 -15.98 5.92 -8.79
C ALA A 94 -16.17 5.53 -10.25
N ALA A 95 -15.56 4.42 -10.67
CA ALA A 95 -15.64 3.89 -12.02
C ALA A 95 -15.30 2.39 -12.04
N THR A 96 -15.78 1.68 -13.06
CA THR A 96 -15.40 0.28 -13.31
C THR A 96 -14.97 0.10 -14.75
N VAL A 97 -13.80 -0.48 -14.95
CA VAL A 97 -13.30 -0.87 -16.26
C VAL A 97 -13.54 -2.36 -16.45
N VAL A 98 -14.41 -2.71 -17.40
CA VAL A 98 -14.84 -4.11 -17.60
C VAL A 98 -13.69 -4.99 -18.10
N ARG A 99 -12.86 -4.47 -19.00
CA ARG A 99 -11.77 -5.20 -19.65
C ARG A 99 -10.55 -4.28 -19.78
N PRO A 100 -9.76 -4.06 -18.73
CA PRO A 100 -8.56 -3.25 -18.82
C PRO A 100 -7.54 -3.89 -19.76
N HIS A 101 -6.70 -3.04 -20.37
CA HIS A 101 -5.66 -3.46 -21.28
C HIS A 101 -4.29 -3.46 -20.59
N ALA A 102 -3.41 -4.36 -21.02
CA ALA A 102 -1.99 -4.33 -20.65
C ALA A 102 -1.16 -4.40 -21.93
N HIS A 103 0.03 -3.84 -21.88
CA HIS A 103 0.96 -3.84 -23.02
C HIS A 103 2.37 -4.14 -22.54
N GLY A 104 2.85 -5.34 -22.82
CA GLY A 104 4.25 -5.71 -22.70
C GLY A 104 4.99 -5.37 -23.99
N ARG A 105 5.50 -6.36 -24.69
CA ARG A 105 5.89 -6.30 -26.10
C ARG A 105 4.68 -6.47 -27.02
N ARG A 106 3.62 -7.11 -26.50
CA ARG A 106 2.33 -7.36 -27.15
C ARG A 106 1.19 -6.74 -26.36
N ALA A 107 0.06 -6.51 -27.02
CA ALA A 107 -1.15 -6.06 -26.37
C ALA A 107 -1.92 -7.25 -25.75
N HIS A 108 -2.45 -7.04 -24.57
CA HIS A 108 -3.27 -8.01 -23.85
C HIS A 108 -4.55 -7.32 -23.37
N THR A 109 -5.65 -8.07 -23.35
CA THR A 109 -6.90 -7.65 -22.71
C THR A 109 -7.16 -8.55 -21.51
N ILE A 110 -7.39 -7.96 -20.35
CA ILE A 110 -7.64 -8.71 -19.12
C ILE A 110 -9.16 -8.85 -18.97
N PRO A 111 -9.74 -10.04 -19.13
CA PRO A 111 -11.20 -10.25 -19.07
C PRO A 111 -11.70 -10.31 -17.62
N ARG A 112 -11.35 -9.29 -16.82
CA ARG A 112 -11.71 -9.17 -15.40
C ARG A 112 -12.02 -7.72 -15.07
N PRO A 113 -13.20 -7.40 -14.53
CA PRO A 113 -13.55 -6.03 -14.17
C PRO A 113 -12.65 -5.47 -13.06
N TYR A 114 -12.27 -4.22 -13.22
CA TYR A 114 -11.39 -3.48 -12.32
C TYR A 114 -12.09 -2.22 -11.84
N SER A 115 -12.31 -2.10 -10.53
CA SER A 115 -13.03 -0.99 -9.90
C SER A 115 -12.06 0.01 -9.30
N ILE A 116 -12.24 1.25 -9.66
CA ILE A 116 -11.54 2.41 -9.11
C ILE A 116 -12.40 2.97 -7.98
N LEU A 117 -11.81 3.13 -6.79
CA LEU A 117 -12.51 3.57 -5.61
C LEU A 117 -12.46 5.10 -5.48
N ASP A 118 -13.58 5.71 -5.15
CA ASP A 118 -13.60 7.07 -4.63
C ASP A 118 -13.01 7.05 -3.22
N THR A 119 -11.76 7.45 -3.12
CA THR A 119 -10.98 7.41 -1.87
C THR A 119 -11.65 8.21 -0.75
N GLY A 120 -12.28 9.33 -1.07
CA GLY A 120 -13.00 10.15 -0.09
C GLY A 120 -14.27 9.47 0.43
N ARG A 121 -15.09 8.93 -0.48
CA ARG A 121 -16.30 8.17 -0.13
C ARG A 121 -15.97 6.89 0.61
N LEU A 122 -14.94 6.17 0.18
CA LEU A 122 -14.44 4.99 0.90
C LEU A 122 -14.04 5.34 2.33
N GLN A 123 -13.25 6.40 2.53
CA GLN A 123 -12.85 6.82 3.87
C GLN A 123 -14.05 7.22 4.73
N HIS A 124 -15.05 7.88 4.15
CA HIS A 124 -16.27 8.31 4.84
C HIS A 124 -17.16 7.11 5.18
N SER A 125 -17.36 6.17 4.28
CA SER A 125 -18.20 4.97 4.50
C SER A 125 -17.67 4.07 5.63
N LEU A 126 -16.36 4.09 5.88
CA LEU A 126 -15.72 3.40 6.98
C LEU A 126 -15.83 4.24 8.27
N ASP A 127 -17.05 4.51 8.70
CA ASP A 127 -17.35 5.32 9.87
C ASP A 127 -16.80 4.71 11.16
N LEU A 128 -16.33 5.59 12.05
CA LEU A 128 -15.76 5.24 13.36
C LEU A 128 -16.64 5.75 14.52
N THR A 129 -17.88 6.14 14.26
CA THR A 129 -18.84 6.53 15.30
C THR A 129 -19.00 5.38 16.29
N GLY A 130 -18.82 5.67 17.57
CA GLY A 130 -18.80 4.66 18.66
C GLY A 130 -17.40 4.15 19.02
N ALA A 131 -16.35 4.43 18.23
CA ALA A 131 -14.98 4.13 18.63
C ALA A 131 -14.40 5.21 19.56
N THR A 132 -13.55 4.81 20.48
CA THR A 132 -12.65 5.74 21.16
C THR A 132 -11.45 5.99 20.27
N VAL A 133 -11.39 7.15 19.60
CA VAL A 133 -10.28 7.51 18.73
C VAL A 133 -9.24 8.31 19.51
N LEU A 134 -8.00 7.82 19.55
CA LEU A 134 -6.88 8.44 20.24
C LEU A 134 -5.86 8.96 19.23
N THR A 135 -5.53 10.23 19.33
CA THR A 135 -4.41 10.83 18.60
C THR A 135 -3.11 10.55 19.35
N GLY A 136 -2.13 9.95 18.70
CA GLY A 136 -0.83 9.66 19.28
C GLY A 136 -0.03 8.65 18.46
N ARG A 137 1.27 8.64 18.71
CA ARG A 137 2.19 7.69 18.08
C ARG A 137 2.43 6.50 18.98
N VAL A 138 2.17 5.30 18.49
CA VAL A 138 2.46 4.07 19.22
C VAL A 138 3.98 3.85 19.26
N THR A 139 4.54 3.77 20.48
CA THR A 139 5.95 3.49 20.75
C THR A 139 6.20 2.00 20.93
N THR A 140 5.38 1.36 21.77
CA THR A 140 5.44 -0.09 21.98
C THR A 140 4.04 -0.69 21.89
N LEU A 141 3.97 -1.95 21.50
CA LEU A 141 2.76 -2.75 21.55
C LEU A 141 3.09 -4.21 21.78
N ASP A 142 2.22 -4.87 22.49
CA ASP A 142 2.20 -6.32 22.63
C ASP A 142 0.80 -6.86 22.31
N ARG A 143 0.50 -8.07 22.77
CA ARG A 143 -0.77 -8.77 22.48
C ARG A 143 -1.99 -8.08 23.09
N HIS A 144 -1.82 -7.38 24.21
CA HIS A 144 -2.90 -6.81 25.02
C HIS A 144 -2.68 -5.34 25.41
N THR A 145 -1.53 -4.78 25.13
CA THR A 145 -1.13 -3.46 25.62
C THR A 145 -0.51 -2.62 24.52
N VAL A 146 -0.85 -1.34 24.49
CA VAL A 146 -0.27 -0.34 23.60
C VAL A 146 0.19 0.84 24.44
N THR A 147 1.43 1.30 24.22
CA THR A 147 1.96 2.53 24.85
C THR A 147 2.15 3.60 23.77
N LEU A 148 1.68 4.80 24.05
CA LEU A 148 1.83 5.98 23.20
C LEU A 148 3.09 6.77 23.57
N ASP A 149 3.49 7.67 22.69
CA ASP A 149 4.59 8.64 22.89
C ASP A 149 4.36 9.60 24.08
N SER A 150 3.09 9.83 24.43
CA SER A 150 2.70 10.57 25.64
C SER A 150 2.91 9.79 26.96
N GLY A 151 3.37 8.53 26.90
CA GLY A 151 3.43 7.63 28.06
C GLY A 151 2.10 6.98 28.43
N ARG A 152 1.00 7.36 27.76
CA ARG A 152 -0.34 6.76 28.00
C ARG A 152 -0.34 5.31 27.54
N THR A 153 -0.91 4.43 28.37
CA THR A 153 -1.06 3.00 28.08
C THR A 153 -2.53 2.63 27.95
N VAL A 154 -2.85 1.84 26.90
CA VAL A 154 -4.20 1.31 26.62
C VAL A 154 -4.13 -0.22 26.67
N ARG A 155 -5.12 -0.86 27.30
CA ARG A 155 -5.26 -2.32 27.36
C ARG A 155 -6.53 -2.79 26.66
N ALA A 156 -6.44 -3.94 25.99
CA ALA A 156 -7.56 -4.59 25.34
C ALA A 156 -7.37 -6.11 25.30
N ASP A 157 -8.44 -6.83 24.95
CA ASP A 157 -8.37 -8.28 24.76
C ASP A 157 -7.53 -8.63 23.52
N ARG A 158 -7.53 -7.75 22.50
CA ARG A 158 -6.73 -7.89 21.27
C ARG A 158 -6.11 -6.56 20.86
N VAL A 159 -4.87 -6.61 20.40
CA VAL A 159 -4.18 -5.48 19.77
C VAL A 159 -3.80 -5.85 18.34
N ILE A 160 -4.14 -4.97 17.39
CA ILE A 160 -3.83 -5.14 15.96
C ILE A 160 -2.93 -3.99 15.49
N ASP A 161 -1.75 -4.34 14.99
CA ASP A 161 -0.85 -3.41 14.32
C ASP A 161 -1.22 -3.28 12.84
N ALA A 162 -1.84 -2.17 12.46
CA ALA A 162 -2.20 -1.80 11.10
C ALA A 162 -1.50 -0.50 10.63
N ARG A 163 -0.36 -0.13 11.23
CA ARG A 163 0.35 1.14 10.98
C ARG A 163 1.02 1.26 9.62
N GLY A 164 0.92 0.23 8.78
CA GLY A 164 1.59 0.21 7.48
C GLY A 164 3.08 -0.12 7.59
N LEU A 165 3.84 0.27 6.58
CA LEU A 165 5.27 0.01 6.49
C LEU A 165 6.08 1.29 6.69
N ARG A 166 7.22 1.17 7.39
CA ARG A 166 8.17 2.28 7.52
C ARG A 166 9.17 2.25 6.37
N ARG A 167 9.36 3.39 5.74
CA ARG A 167 10.42 3.58 4.75
C ARG A 167 11.78 3.46 5.42
N ARG A 168 12.71 2.81 4.73
CA ARG A 168 14.13 2.70 5.13
C ARG A 168 14.99 2.82 3.88
N ALA A 169 16.06 3.60 3.97
CA ALA A 169 17.01 3.75 2.87
C ALA A 169 17.51 2.38 2.37
N GLY A 170 17.68 2.25 1.06
CA GLY A 170 18.17 1.04 0.41
C GLY A 170 17.17 -0.14 0.33
N ARG A 171 15.95 0.02 0.83
CA ARG A 171 14.90 -1.00 0.65
C ARG A 171 14.09 -0.75 -0.60
N ALA A 172 13.56 -1.84 -1.17
CA ALA A 172 12.70 -1.77 -2.33
C ALA A 172 11.43 -0.96 -2.05
N GLU A 173 11.14 -0.01 -2.95
CA GLU A 173 9.97 0.86 -2.92
C GLU A 173 9.26 0.81 -4.27
N GLN A 174 7.97 1.09 -4.27
CA GLN A 174 7.21 1.49 -5.44
C GLN A 174 7.13 3.01 -5.45
N THR A 175 7.30 3.61 -6.62
CA THR A 175 7.11 5.05 -6.83
C THR A 175 6.28 5.29 -8.07
N ALA A 176 5.42 6.32 -8.02
CA ALA A 176 4.66 6.73 -9.18
C ALA A 176 4.38 8.24 -9.15
N TYR A 177 4.25 8.81 -10.33
CA TYR A 177 3.86 10.20 -10.53
C TYR A 177 2.71 10.26 -11.53
N GLY A 178 1.59 10.82 -11.09
CA GLY A 178 0.36 10.90 -11.87
C GLY A 178 -0.12 12.34 -12.08
N LEU A 179 -0.79 12.55 -13.21
CA LEU A 179 -1.56 13.75 -13.53
C LEU A 179 -3.03 13.34 -13.71
N VAL A 180 -3.91 14.12 -13.14
CA VAL A 180 -5.35 13.96 -13.36
C VAL A 180 -5.78 14.96 -14.43
N LEU A 181 -6.24 14.46 -15.57
CA LEU A 181 -6.72 15.28 -16.66
C LEU A 181 -8.27 15.25 -16.69
N ASP A 182 -8.86 16.41 -16.92
CA ASP A 182 -10.28 16.55 -17.17
C ASP A 182 -10.54 16.36 -18.67
N ASP A 183 -11.39 15.42 -19.03
CA ASP A 183 -11.78 15.08 -20.40
C ASP A 183 -10.60 15.15 -21.41
N PRO A 184 -9.74 14.15 -21.43
CA PRO A 184 -8.56 14.17 -22.31
C PRO A 184 -8.93 14.10 -23.81
N GLY A 185 -10.23 14.14 -24.16
CA GLY A 185 -10.71 14.21 -25.54
C GLY A 185 -10.53 12.92 -26.35
N GLN A 186 -10.05 11.87 -25.73
CA GLN A 186 -9.89 10.55 -26.32
C GLN A 186 -10.43 9.49 -25.37
N GLU A 187 -11.17 8.53 -25.86
CA GLU A 187 -11.45 7.28 -25.17
C GLU A 187 -10.15 6.46 -25.10
N GLU A 188 -9.15 6.96 -24.36
CA GLU A 188 -7.97 6.15 -24.08
C GLU A 188 -8.41 4.92 -23.31
N PRO A 189 -8.12 3.71 -23.80
CA PRO A 189 -8.48 2.50 -23.08
C PRO A 189 -7.77 2.50 -21.72
N ALA A 190 -8.47 2.09 -20.68
CA ALA A 190 -7.85 1.96 -19.36
C ALA A 190 -6.69 0.97 -19.44
N LEU A 191 -5.50 1.48 -19.17
CA LEU A 191 -4.24 0.75 -19.24
C LEU A 191 -3.82 0.31 -17.84
N PHE A 192 -3.97 -0.97 -17.58
CA PHE A 192 -3.52 -1.57 -16.32
C PHE A 192 -1.99 -1.54 -16.19
N MET A 193 -1.28 -1.68 -17.32
CA MET A 193 0.17 -1.69 -17.35
C MET A 193 0.65 -1.54 -18.81
N ASP A 194 1.33 -0.45 -19.13
CA ASP A 194 1.84 -0.20 -20.47
C ASP A 194 3.35 0.07 -20.47
N TRP A 195 4.12 -0.92 -20.91
CA TRP A 195 5.58 -0.90 -20.96
C TRP A 195 6.18 -0.33 -22.26
N ARG A 196 5.38 0.21 -23.18
CA ARG A 196 5.91 0.81 -24.41
C ARG A 196 6.95 1.89 -24.09
N ALA A 197 7.95 2.01 -24.94
CA ALA A 197 9.13 2.85 -24.69
C ALA A 197 8.98 4.30 -25.21
N ASP A 198 7.76 4.87 -25.12
CA ASP A 198 7.42 6.22 -25.59
C ASP A 198 7.56 7.31 -24.49
N ASN A 199 8.29 7.02 -23.42
CA ASN A 199 8.49 7.90 -22.25
C ASN A 199 9.84 8.67 -22.28
N GLY A 200 10.57 8.63 -23.40
CA GLY A 200 11.82 9.37 -23.58
C GLY A 200 12.98 8.89 -22.70
N THR A 201 13.05 7.57 -22.43
CA THR A 201 14.19 6.97 -21.73
C THR A 201 15.11 6.22 -22.70
N ASP A 202 16.40 6.21 -22.39
CA ASP A 202 17.39 5.45 -23.15
C ASP A 202 17.21 3.93 -22.94
N PRO A 203 17.58 3.12 -23.92
CA PRO A 203 17.71 1.68 -23.77
C PRO A 203 18.61 1.33 -22.58
N GLY A 204 18.18 0.36 -21.75
CA GLY A 204 18.94 -0.04 -20.55
C GLY A 204 18.64 0.77 -19.29
N SER A 205 17.97 1.91 -19.40
CA SER A 205 17.48 2.63 -18.21
C SER A 205 16.45 1.79 -17.43
N PRO A 206 16.37 1.94 -16.09
CA PRO A 206 15.32 1.30 -15.30
C PRO A 206 13.95 1.61 -15.87
N ARG A 207 13.11 0.57 -16.07
CA ARG A 207 11.81 0.72 -16.72
C ARG A 207 10.75 1.24 -15.77
N SER A 208 9.85 2.02 -16.33
CA SER A 208 8.57 2.40 -15.77
C SER A 208 7.46 2.12 -16.79
N PHE A 209 6.24 2.02 -16.36
CA PHE A 209 5.09 1.80 -17.23
C PHE A 209 4.02 2.86 -16.98
N LEU A 210 3.19 3.09 -17.98
CA LEU A 210 2.01 3.93 -17.83
C LEU A 210 0.85 3.11 -17.26
N TYR A 211 0.20 3.68 -16.28
CA TYR A 211 -1.08 3.25 -15.74
C TYR A 211 -2.11 4.34 -16.02
N THR A 212 -3.26 3.98 -16.63
CA THR A 212 -4.31 4.94 -16.99
C THR A 212 -5.65 4.40 -16.55
N ILE A 213 -6.38 5.17 -15.74
CA ILE A 213 -7.68 4.75 -15.20
C ILE A 213 -8.65 5.94 -15.11
N PRO A 214 -9.96 5.69 -15.37
CA PRO A 214 -10.99 6.68 -15.15
C PRO A 214 -11.23 6.90 -13.65
N LEU A 215 -11.37 8.17 -13.23
CA LEU A 215 -11.69 8.53 -11.85
C LEU A 215 -13.18 8.89 -11.67
N GLY A 216 -14.00 8.73 -12.70
CA GLY A 216 -15.38 9.21 -12.75
C GLY A 216 -15.48 10.70 -13.06
N GLY A 217 -16.65 11.14 -13.55
CA GLY A 217 -16.92 12.53 -13.89
C GLY A 217 -16.04 13.10 -14.99
N GLY A 218 -15.66 12.30 -16.00
CA GLY A 218 -14.81 12.71 -17.12
C GLY A 218 -13.33 12.84 -16.76
N ARG A 219 -12.91 12.54 -15.54
CA ARG A 219 -11.50 12.63 -15.10
C ARG A 219 -10.77 11.32 -15.32
N VAL A 220 -9.51 11.42 -15.76
CA VAL A 220 -8.63 10.29 -16.00
C VAL A 220 -7.29 10.53 -15.30
N LEU A 221 -6.81 9.54 -14.57
CA LEU A 221 -5.46 9.51 -14.04
C LEU A 221 -4.53 8.88 -15.06
N PHE A 222 -3.46 9.59 -15.41
CA PHE A 222 -2.30 9.08 -16.14
C PHE A 222 -1.13 9.03 -15.16
N GLU A 223 -0.59 7.84 -14.92
CA GLU A 223 0.46 7.65 -13.93
C GLU A 223 1.64 6.86 -14.49
N GLU A 224 2.83 7.45 -14.46
CA GLU A 224 4.08 6.76 -14.78
C GLU A 224 4.60 6.10 -13.50
N THR A 225 4.70 4.77 -13.52
CA THR A 225 4.95 3.94 -12.34
C THR A 225 6.24 3.14 -12.48
N CYS A 226 7.14 3.28 -11.50
CA CYS A 226 8.18 2.32 -11.21
C CYS A 226 7.59 1.21 -10.34
N LEU A 227 7.31 0.05 -10.94
CA LEU A 227 6.66 -1.07 -10.25
C LEU A 227 7.37 -1.43 -8.95
N VAL A 228 8.69 -1.55 -9.00
CA VAL A 228 9.55 -1.75 -7.85
C VAL A 228 11.00 -1.41 -8.22
N GLY A 229 11.72 -0.80 -7.29
CA GLY A 229 13.15 -0.51 -7.44
C GLY A 229 13.87 -0.43 -6.10
N ALA A 230 15.17 -0.71 -6.10
CA ALA A 230 16.07 -0.58 -4.94
C ALA A 230 17.45 -0.04 -5.39
N PRO A 231 17.60 1.29 -5.58
CA PRO A 231 16.63 2.36 -5.36
C PRO A 231 15.50 2.38 -6.39
N ALA A 232 14.33 2.91 -6.01
CA ALA A 232 13.22 3.17 -6.94
C ALA A 232 13.51 4.43 -7.76
N ILE A 233 12.87 4.54 -8.94
CA ILE A 233 12.99 5.73 -9.80
C ILE A 233 12.48 6.96 -9.05
N ASP A 234 13.19 8.06 -9.14
CA ASP A 234 12.80 9.31 -8.48
C ASP A 234 11.52 9.90 -9.07
N LEU A 235 10.74 10.59 -8.24
CA LEU A 235 9.46 11.17 -8.66
C LEU A 235 9.63 12.27 -9.74
N GLY A 236 10.72 13.02 -9.71
CA GLY A 236 11.02 14.03 -10.72
C GLY A 236 11.29 13.39 -12.09
N GLU A 237 12.01 12.27 -12.10
CA GLU A 237 12.24 11.49 -13.33
C GLU A 237 10.93 10.87 -13.85
N LEU A 238 10.10 10.32 -12.99
CA LEU A 238 8.77 9.80 -13.40
C LEU A 238 7.88 10.92 -13.96
N ALA A 239 7.92 12.11 -13.36
CA ALA A 239 7.20 13.27 -13.86
C ALA A 239 7.68 13.71 -15.27
N ARG A 240 8.99 13.65 -15.50
CA ARG A 240 9.57 13.92 -16.84
C ARG A 240 9.09 12.88 -17.85
N ARG A 241 9.16 11.58 -17.49
CA ARG A 241 8.76 10.46 -18.34
C ARG A 241 7.29 10.56 -18.72
N LEU A 242 6.42 10.81 -17.74
CA LEU A 242 4.98 10.96 -17.97
C LEU A 242 4.72 12.08 -19.02
N ARG A 243 5.32 13.26 -18.82
CA ARG A 243 5.15 14.37 -19.77
C ARG A 243 5.67 14.05 -21.17
N CYS A 244 6.80 13.32 -21.29
CA CYS A 244 7.30 12.85 -22.58
C CYS A 244 6.30 11.91 -23.26
N ARG A 245 5.75 10.97 -22.50
CA ARG A 245 4.77 9.99 -22.99
C ARG A 245 3.46 10.64 -23.43
N LEU A 246 2.91 11.55 -22.62
CA LEU A 246 1.68 12.27 -22.95
C LEU A 246 1.88 13.11 -24.23
N ARG A 247 3.03 13.80 -24.35
CA ARG A 247 3.38 14.55 -25.57
C ARG A 247 3.50 13.63 -26.79
N ALA A 248 4.17 12.48 -26.65
CA ALA A 248 4.32 11.52 -27.74
C ALA A 248 2.97 10.95 -28.22
N ARG A 249 1.98 10.92 -27.33
CA ARG A 249 0.60 10.48 -27.64
C ARG A 249 -0.33 11.62 -28.06
N GLY A 250 0.15 12.86 -28.15
CA GLY A 250 -0.67 14.01 -28.48
C GLY A 250 -1.68 14.42 -27.40
N ILE A 251 -1.48 13.97 -26.15
CA ILE A 251 -2.35 14.31 -25.01
C ILE A 251 -1.86 15.64 -24.42
N PRO A 252 -2.68 16.72 -24.47
CA PRO A 252 -2.28 18.03 -24.01
C PRO A 252 -2.18 18.08 -22.47
N VAL A 253 -1.14 18.75 -21.95
CA VAL A 253 -0.93 19.02 -20.53
C VAL A 253 -0.77 20.52 -20.35
N ARG A 254 -1.59 21.16 -19.52
CA ARG A 254 -1.59 22.61 -19.26
C ARG A 254 -0.53 23.03 -18.26
N GLY A 255 -0.23 22.15 -17.28
CA GLY A 255 0.77 22.40 -16.24
C GLY A 255 0.18 22.71 -14.86
N ASP A 256 -1.13 22.84 -14.75
CA ASP A 256 -1.89 23.09 -13.52
C ASP A 256 -2.73 21.88 -13.06
N GLU A 257 -2.58 20.74 -13.73
CA GLU A 257 -3.31 19.52 -13.41
C GLU A 257 -3.04 19.06 -11.98
N PRO A 258 -4.07 18.50 -11.29
CA PRO A 258 -3.86 17.86 -10.01
C PRO A 258 -2.83 16.72 -10.13
N VAL A 259 -1.91 16.70 -9.17
CA VAL A 259 -0.78 15.76 -9.17
C VAL A 259 -0.96 14.72 -8.08
N GLU A 260 -0.86 13.45 -8.47
CA GLU A 260 -0.70 12.34 -7.52
C GLU A 260 0.77 11.95 -7.39
N ARG A 261 1.25 11.77 -6.17
CA ARG A 261 2.61 11.30 -5.87
C ARG A 261 2.53 10.10 -4.97
N VAL A 262 3.00 8.97 -5.48
CA VAL A 262 3.00 7.70 -4.76
C VAL A 262 4.43 7.30 -4.43
N ARG A 263 4.68 6.96 -3.18
CA ARG A 263 5.94 6.38 -2.74
C ARG A 263 5.74 5.59 -1.45
N PHE A 264 5.95 4.28 -1.53
CA PHE A 264 5.84 3.42 -0.36
C PHE A 264 6.78 2.21 -0.44
N PRO A 265 7.25 1.70 0.72
CA PRO A 265 8.04 0.47 0.75
C PRO A 265 7.16 -0.73 0.45
N VAL A 266 7.68 -1.65 -0.37
CA VAL A 266 7.01 -2.93 -0.68
C VAL A 266 7.49 -4.08 0.20
N VAL A 267 8.47 -3.83 1.05
CA VAL A 267 9.03 -4.80 1.99
C VAL A 267 9.01 -4.27 3.43
N GLY A 268 8.93 -5.17 4.39
CA GLY A 268 8.95 -4.83 5.83
C GLY A 268 7.74 -5.33 6.60
N GLY A 269 6.67 -5.73 5.92
CA GLY A 269 5.55 -6.44 6.53
C GLY A 269 5.92 -7.89 6.85
N ALA A 270 5.17 -8.48 7.76
CA ALA A 270 5.28 -9.92 8.05
C ALA A 270 3.93 -10.44 8.54
N PRO A 271 3.40 -11.49 7.91
CA PRO A 271 2.20 -12.15 8.42
C PRO A 271 2.41 -12.64 9.85
N GLY A 272 1.50 -12.27 10.74
CA GLY A 272 1.60 -12.62 12.16
C GLY A 272 0.30 -12.34 12.91
N ALA A 273 0.09 -13.03 14.03
CA ALA A 273 -1.01 -12.72 14.93
C ALA A 273 -0.87 -11.28 15.42
N GLY A 274 -1.96 -10.53 15.44
CA GLY A 274 -1.94 -9.12 15.84
C GLY A 274 -1.38 -8.15 14.80
N ARG A 275 -1.18 -8.55 13.53
CA ARG A 275 -0.79 -7.66 12.43
C ARG A 275 -1.78 -7.74 11.28
N PHE A 276 -2.08 -6.58 10.69
CA PHE A 276 -3.05 -6.47 9.60
C PHE A 276 -2.62 -5.44 8.55
N GLY A 277 -3.22 -5.50 7.37
CA GLY A 277 -2.87 -4.64 6.24
C GLY A 277 -1.40 -4.84 5.81
N ALA A 278 -0.73 -3.80 5.36
CA ALA A 278 0.65 -3.89 4.89
C ALA A 278 1.62 -4.41 5.98
N ALA A 279 1.43 -4.02 7.24
CA ALA A 279 2.20 -4.55 8.37
C ALA A 279 2.01 -6.06 8.55
N GLY A 280 0.82 -6.59 8.24
CA GLY A 280 0.45 -8.01 8.30
C GLY A 280 0.77 -8.81 7.03
N GLY A 281 1.43 -8.22 6.04
CA GLY A 281 1.79 -8.90 4.80
C GLY A 281 0.67 -8.95 3.75
N TYR A 282 -0.38 -8.12 3.89
CA TYR A 282 -1.43 -7.98 2.87
C TYR A 282 -0.98 -7.18 1.65
N LEU A 283 0.10 -6.42 1.77
CA LEU A 283 0.73 -5.77 0.63
C LEU A 283 1.47 -6.81 -0.21
N HIS A 284 1.11 -6.92 -1.48
CA HIS A 284 1.84 -7.75 -2.42
C HIS A 284 3.19 -7.11 -2.74
N PRO A 285 4.33 -7.75 -2.42
CA PRO A 285 5.63 -7.08 -2.46
C PRO A 285 6.13 -6.74 -3.87
N ALA A 286 5.55 -7.33 -4.92
CA ALA A 286 5.96 -7.07 -6.30
C ALA A 286 5.00 -6.12 -7.04
N THR A 287 3.76 -5.93 -6.59
CA THR A 287 2.74 -5.15 -7.32
C THR A 287 2.13 -4.01 -6.51
N GLY A 288 2.33 -3.99 -5.19
CA GLY A 288 1.73 -2.98 -4.33
C GLY A 288 0.25 -3.21 -3.98
N TYR A 289 -0.41 -4.24 -4.53
CA TYR A 289 -1.80 -4.56 -4.20
C TYR A 289 -1.98 -4.83 -2.71
N SER A 290 -2.97 -4.21 -2.09
CA SER A 290 -3.24 -4.40 -0.66
C SER A 290 -4.67 -4.08 -0.24
N VAL A 291 -5.32 -3.10 -0.88
CA VAL A 291 -6.59 -2.53 -0.38
C VAL A 291 -7.72 -3.53 -0.52
N GLY A 292 -7.92 -4.14 -1.70
CA GLY A 292 -8.97 -5.15 -1.91
C GLY A 292 -8.86 -6.30 -0.91
N ALA A 293 -7.68 -6.91 -0.78
CA ALA A 293 -7.45 -8.00 0.15
C ALA A 293 -7.69 -7.59 1.63
N ALA A 294 -7.32 -6.37 2.01
CA ALA A 294 -7.55 -5.87 3.37
C ALA A 294 -9.04 -5.63 3.64
N LEU A 295 -9.77 -5.02 2.69
CA LEU A 295 -11.21 -4.81 2.80
C LEU A 295 -11.95 -6.15 2.92
N ALA A 296 -11.63 -7.11 2.04
CA ALA A 296 -12.24 -8.44 2.06
C ALA A 296 -12.01 -9.18 3.39
N ALA A 297 -10.80 -9.09 3.95
CA ALA A 297 -10.45 -9.80 5.19
C ALA A 297 -11.02 -9.15 6.46
N ALA A 298 -11.32 -7.84 6.44
CA ALA A 298 -11.69 -7.09 7.65
C ALA A 298 -12.91 -7.67 8.37
N GLY A 299 -13.94 -8.10 7.64
CA GLY A 299 -15.16 -8.69 8.21
C GLY A 299 -14.90 -10.01 8.93
N GLY A 300 -14.11 -10.90 8.34
CA GLY A 300 -13.73 -12.18 8.93
C GLY A 300 -12.88 -12.01 10.19
N ILE A 301 -11.92 -11.07 10.17
CA ILE A 301 -11.06 -10.76 11.34
C ILE A 301 -11.88 -10.17 12.48
N ALA A 302 -12.84 -9.29 12.18
CA ALA A 302 -13.80 -8.77 13.16
C ALA A 302 -14.68 -9.88 13.74
N ALA A 303 -14.97 -10.92 12.95
CA ALA A 303 -15.70 -12.13 13.39
C ALA A 303 -14.84 -13.14 14.19
N GLY A 304 -13.58 -12.80 14.49
CA GLY A 304 -12.69 -13.66 15.26
C GLY A 304 -11.75 -14.54 14.42
N GLN A 305 -11.82 -14.49 13.09
CA GLN A 305 -10.87 -15.22 12.25
C GLN A 305 -9.44 -14.69 12.45
N PRO A 306 -8.43 -15.52 12.38
CA PRO A 306 -7.04 -15.08 12.49
C PRO A 306 -6.66 -14.19 11.30
N ALA A 307 -5.95 -13.08 11.55
CA ALA A 307 -5.46 -12.19 10.51
C ALA A 307 -4.42 -12.85 9.59
N THR A 308 -3.93 -14.02 9.91
CA THR A 308 -2.93 -14.76 9.12
C THR A 308 -3.05 -16.26 9.34
N SER A 309 -2.69 -17.03 8.30
CA SER A 309 -2.58 -18.49 8.33
C SER A 309 -1.14 -18.92 7.99
N ASN A 310 -0.83 -20.21 8.13
CA ASN A 310 0.45 -20.76 7.69
C ASN A 310 0.59 -20.69 6.17
N THR A 311 -0.50 -20.91 5.43
CA THR A 311 -0.53 -20.75 3.97
C THR A 311 -0.29 -19.29 3.56
N ALA A 312 -0.89 -18.30 4.22
CA ALA A 312 -0.62 -16.87 3.98
C ALA A 312 0.86 -16.52 4.21
N ARG A 313 1.49 -17.09 5.25
CA ARG A 313 2.94 -16.91 5.50
C ARG A 313 3.78 -17.50 4.36
N ALA A 314 3.42 -18.68 3.86
CA ALA A 314 4.11 -19.34 2.75
C ALA A 314 3.94 -18.52 1.45
N VAL A 315 2.73 -18.09 1.11
CA VAL A 315 2.45 -17.22 -0.04
C VAL A 315 3.26 -15.93 0.03
N TYR A 316 3.30 -15.28 1.20
CA TYR A 316 4.09 -14.05 1.37
C TYR A 316 5.59 -14.29 1.13
N ARG A 317 6.15 -15.44 1.58
CA ARG A 317 7.55 -15.79 1.31
C ARG A 317 7.81 -16.01 -0.19
N LEU A 318 6.90 -16.71 -0.90
CA LEU A 318 6.98 -16.91 -2.35
C LEU A 318 6.92 -15.59 -3.10
N ARG A 319 5.98 -14.71 -2.76
CA ARG A 319 5.87 -13.37 -3.37
C ARG A 319 7.12 -12.51 -3.12
N ARG A 320 7.77 -12.66 -1.96
CA ARG A 320 9.08 -12.03 -1.72
C ARG A 320 10.20 -12.61 -2.58
N ALA A 321 10.16 -13.91 -2.90
CA ALA A 321 11.06 -14.49 -3.88
C ALA A 321 10.80 -13.93 -5.28
N GLY A 322 9.53 -13.79 -5.67
CA GLY A 322 9.13 -13.10 -6.91
C GLY A 322 9.62 -11.66 -6.99
N LEU A 323 9.57 -10.91 -5.88
CA LEU A 323 10.14 -9.56 -5.83
C LEU A 323 11.66 -9.58 -6.15
N ARG A 324 12.43 -10.48 -5.54
CA ARG A 324 13.87 -10.59 -5.83
C ARG A 324 14.11 -10.92 -7.29
N ALA A 325 13.28 -11.80 -7.85
CA ALA A 325 13.33 -12.15 -9.26
C ALA A 325 13.12 -10.92 -10.16
N LEU A 326 12.08 -10.12 -9.89
CA LEU A 326 11.81 -8.89 -10.66
C LEU A 326 12.94 -7.86 -10.55
N LEU A 327 13.51 -7.68 -9.36
CA LEU A 327 14.63 -6.75 -9.15
C LEU A 327 15.93 -7.20 -9.85
N ALA A 328 16.07 -8.47 -10.18
CA ALA A 328 17.22 -9.03 -10.87
C ALA A 328 17.07 -9.04 -12.41
N LEU A 329 15.87 -8.75 -12.92
CA LEU A 329 15.63 -8.72 -14.35
C LEU A 329 16.26 -7.45 -14.98
N PRO A 330 16.98 -7.60 -16.10
CA PRO A 330 17.35 -6.47 -16.93
C PRO A 330 16.12 -5.68 -17.39
N PRO A 331 16.24 -4.35 -17.52
CA PRO A 331 15.12 -3.50 -17.91
C PRO A 331 14.40 -3.91 -19.19
N ASP A 332 15.13 -4.40 -20.17
CA ASP A 332 14.61 -4.84 -21.48
C ASP A 332 13.87 -6.18 -21.43
N GLU A 333 14.05 -6.98 -20.39
CA GLU A 333 13.34 -8.25 -20.19
C GLU A 333 11.96 -8.06 -19.51
N LEU A 334 11.75 -6.97 -18.77
CA LEU A 334 10.50 -6.73 -18.04
C LEU A 334 9.24 -6.77 -18.92
N PRO A 335 9.17 -6.12 -20.11
CA PRO A 335 7.99 -6.20 -20.95
C PRO A 335 7.65 -7.63 -21.39
N GLY A 336 8.67 -8.42 -21.76
CA GLY A 336 8.47 -9.83 -22.12
C GLY A 336 8.11 -10.74 -20.96
N PHE A 337 8.58 -10.44 -19.75
CA PHE A 337 8.17 -11.13 -18.54
C PHE A 337 6.66 -10.90 -18.26
N PHE A 338 6.18 -9.68 -18.47
CA PHE A 338 4.76 -9.38 -18.29
C PHE A 338 3.90 -9.94 -19.42
N ASP A 339 4.39 -10.06 -20.66
CA ASP A 339 3.70 -10.83 -21.70
C ASP A 339 3.43 -12.27 -21.23
N ALA A 340 4.48 -12.94 -20.75
CA ALA A 340 4.34 -14.31 -20.24
C ALA A 340 3.36 -14.39 -19.03
N PHE A 341 3.30 -13.36 -18.19
CA PHE A 341 2.34 -13.28 -17.10
C PHE A 341 0.89 -13.13 -17.59
N PHE A 342 0.64 -12.22 -18.54
CA PHE A 342 -0.70 -11.98 -19.07
C PHE A 342 -1.20 -13.11 -20.00
N GLU A 343 -0.32 -14.02 -20.43
CA GLU A 343 -0.68 -15.23 -21.16
C GLU A 343 -1.04 -16.42 -20.27
N LEU A 344 -0.81 -16.34 -18.95
CA LEU A 344 -1.31 -17.32 -18.02
C LEU A 344 -2.84 -17.35 -18.02
N ASP A 345 -3.42 -18.49 -17.68
CA ASP A 345 -4.85 -18.58 -17.40
C ASP A 345 -5.28 -17.50 -16.39
N LEU A 346 -6.43 -16.88 -16.62
CA LEU A 346 -6.93 -15.80 -15.78
C LEU A 346 -6.98 -16.19 -14.31
N GLY A 347 -7.39 -17.42 -13.99
CA GLY A 347 -7.40 -17.94 -12.61
C GLY A 347 -6.03 -17.90 -11.94
N LEU A 348 -4.96 -18.19 -12.68
CA LEU A 348 -3.59 -18.13 -12.17
C LEU A 348 -3.12 -16.69 -11.99
N GLN A 349 -3.49 -15.77 -12.92
CA GLN A 349 -3.21 -14.34 -12.74
C GLN A 349 -3.89 -13.82 -11.48
N CYS A 350 -5.18 -14.13 -11.28
CA CYS A 350 -5.94 -13.76 -10.09
C CYS A 350 -5.29 -14.27 -8.82
N THR A 351 -4.99 -15.55 -8.77
CA THR A 351 -4.33 -16.18 -7.59
C THR A 351 -3.00 -15.53 -7.27
N TYR A 352 -2.15 -15.28 -8.28
CA TYR A 352 -0.85 -14.66 -8.05
C TYR A 352 -0.99 -13.23 -7.52
N LEU A 353 -1.86 -12.42 -8.11
CA LEU A 353 -2.04 -11.01 -7.74
C LEU A 353 -2.73 -10.86 -6.38
N SER A 354 -3.76 -11.65 -6.11
CA SER A 354 -4.72 -11.41 -5.03
C SER A 354 -4.86 -12.56 -4.04
N GLY A 355 -4.59 -13.81 -4.42
CA GLY A 355 -4.74 -14.99 -3.58
C GLY A 355 -3.85 -14.97 -2.33
N HIS A 356 -4.29 -14.25 -1.29
CA HIS A 356 -3.49 -13.98 -0.08
C HIS A 356 -3.07 -15.25 0.67
N ALA A 357 -3.85 -16.33 0.62
CA ALA A 357 -3.60 -17.60 1.31
C ALA A 357 -3.64 -18.82 0.40
N ASP A 358 -3.80 -18.64 -0.91
CA ASP A 358 -3.79 -19.73 -1.88
C ASP A 358 -2.36 -20.11 -2.25
N LEU A 359 -1.81 -21.04 -1.47
CA LEU A 359 -0.45 -21.53 -1.64
C LEU A 359 -0.31 -22.37 -2.93
N ALA A 360 -1.25 -23.28 -3.19
CA ALA A 360 -1.21 -24.18 -4.35
C ALA A 360 -1.29 -23.40 -5.66
N GLY A 361 -2.26 -22.47 -5.77
CA GLY A 361 -2.41 -21.63 -6.93
C GLY A 361 -1.21 -20.69 -7.12
N THR A 362 -0.65 -20.10 -6.04
CA THR A 362 0.56 -19.27 -6.12
C THR A 362 1.75 -20.06 -6.65
N VAL A 363 2.00 -21.28 -6.16
CA VAL A 363 3.08 -22.16 -6.64
C VAL A 363 2.86 -22.50 -8.10
N THR A 364 1.64 -22.88 -8.49
CA THR A 364 1.29 -23.20 -9.88
C THR A 364 1.51 -22.01 -10.80
N ALA A 365 1.04 -20.82 -10.43
CA ALA A 365 1.24 -19.60 -11.22
C ALA A 365 2.72 -19.28 -11.41
N MET A 366 3.52 -19.35 -10.33
CA MET A 366 4.98 -19.10 -10.41
C MET A 366 5.69 -20.13 -11.27
N THR A 367 5.32 -21.41 -11.18
CA THR A 367 5.91 -22.50 -11.98
C THR A 367 5.57 -22.34 -13.46
N ARG A 368 4.31 -22.03 -13.79
CA ARG A 368 3.87 -21.78 -15.17
C ARG A 368 4.57 -20.57 -15.76
N LEU A 369 4.63 -19.46 -15.01
CA LEU A 369 5.34 -18.24 -15.43
C LEU A 369 6.83 -18.53 -15.65
N PHE A 370 7.48 -19.24 -14.75
CA PHE A 370 8.88 -19.65 -14.88
C PHE A 370 9.12 -20.51 -16.14
N ALA A 371 8.20 -21.41 -16.47
CA ALA A 371 8.27 -22.23 -17.67
C ALA A 371 8.03 -21.42 -18.97
N ALA A 372 7.22 -20.36 -18.91
CA ALA A 372 6.85 -19.54 -20.07
C ALA A 372 7.94 -18.54 -20.49
N VAL A 373 8.82 -18.10 -19.58
CA VAL A 373 9.88 -17.13 -19.89
C VAL A 373 11.05 -17.79 -20.64
N PRO A 374 11.84 -17.02 -21.43
CA PRO A 374 13.01 -17.54 -22.16
C PRO A 374 14.07 -18.17 -21.24
N PRO A 375 14.89 -19.11 -21.74
CA PRO A 375 15.90 -19.81 -20.92
C PRO A 375 16.88 -18.88 -20.17
N GLY A 376 17.34 -17.80 -20.78
CA GLY A 376 18.24 -16.82 -20.16
C GLY A 376 17.56 -16.09 -19.00
N THR A 377 16.32 -15.64 -19.18
CA THR A 377 15.49 -15.05 -18.14
C THR A 377 15.24 -16.06 -17.02
N ARG A 378 14.95 -17.31 -17.34
CA ARG A 378 14.74 -18.41 -16.39
C ARG A 378 15.93 -18.62 -15.48
N ALA A 379 17.14 -18.65 -16.04
CA ALA A 379 18.39 -18.79 -15.28
C ALA A 379 18.57 -17.65 -14.27
N ARG A 380 18.28 -16.38 -14.67
CA ARG A 380 18.34 -15.21 -13.78
C ARG A 380 17.32 -15.30 -12.66
N LEU A 381 16.08 -15.66 -12.97
CA LEU A 381 15.03 -15.83 -11.97
C LEU A 381 15.40 -16.90 -10.94
N ALA A 382 15.95 -18.04 -11.38
CA ALA A 382 16.41 -19.11 -10.49
C ALA A 382 17.55 -18.62 -9.58
N ALA A 383 18.57 -17.99 -10.12
CA ALA A 383 19.69 -17.45 -9.36
C ALA A 383 19.23 -16.45 -8.30
N ALA A 384 18.35 -15.52 -8.66
CA ALA A 384 17.84 -14.49 -7.75
C ALA A 384 16.95 -15.08 -6.63
N THR A 385 16.14 -16.09 -6.92
CA THR A 385 15.28 -16.73 -5.93
C THR A 385 16.06 -17.58 -4.93
N LEU A 386 17.14 -18.24 -5.38
CA LEU A 386 18.00 -19.11 -4.58
C LEU A 386 19.14 -18.36 -3.88
N HIS A 387 19.24 -17.03 -4.04
CA HIS A 387 20.37 -16.20 -3.55
C HIS A 387 21.74 -16.63 -4.09
N LEU A 388 21.80 -17.25 -5.27
CA LEU A 388 23.03 -17.58 -5.94
C LEU A 388 23.68 -16.33 -6.55
N PRO A 389 25.02 -16.21 -6.59
CA PRO A 389 25.68 -15.13 -7.29
C PRO A 389 25.29 -15.14 -8.77
N ALA A 390 25.06 -13.97 -9.37
CA ALA A 390 24.74 -13.85 -10.78
C ALA A 390 25.87 -14.45 -11.60
N LEU A 391 25.54 -15.34 -12.56
CA LEU A 391 26.49 -15.84 -13.52
C LEU A 391 26.93 -14.65 -14.39
N SER A 392 28.10 -14.09 -14.09
CA SER A 392 28.74 -13.09 -14.95
C SER A 392 29.04 -13.79 -16.29
N HIS A 393 28.54 -13.24 -17.39
CA HIS A 393 29.00 -13.64 -18.70
C HIS A 393 30.49 -13.31 -18.75
N ALA A 394 31.34 -14.34 -18.74
CA ALA A 394 32.74 -14.20 -19.04
C ALA A 394 32.85 -13.62 -20.45
N GLY A 395 33.24 -12.34 -20.50
CA GLY A 395 33.50 -11.64 -21.75
C GLY A 395 34.52 -12.43 -22.57
N SER A 396 34.23 -12.63 -23.83
CA SER A 396 35.16 -13.08 -24.85
C SER A 396 36.42 -12.20 -24.77
N ARG A 397 37.47 -12.71 -24.15
CA ARG A 397 38.82 -12.17 -24.36
C ARG A 397 39.24 -12.52 -25.77
N SER A 398 39.13 -11.57 -26.66
CA SER A 398 39.88 -11.60 -27.93
C SER A 398 41.35 -11.65 -27.57
N VAL A 399 41.95 -12.80 -27.79
CA VAL A 399 43.40 -12.95 -27.80
C VAL A 399 43.85 -12.28 -29.12
N ILE A 400 44.42 -11.08 -29.03
CA ILE A 400 45.27 -10.54 -30.07
C ILE A 400 46.67 -11.08 -29.76
N MET A 401 47.11 -11.99 -30.61
CA MET A 401 48.52 -12.37 -30.69
C MET A 401 49.28 -11.29 -31.47
N GLU A 402 50.27 -10.73 -30.84
CA GLU A 402 51.56 -10.38 -31.43
C GLU A 402 52.64 -10.68 -30.39
#